data_41c3cdff4ab7cacec002237b17aed4ef
#
_entry.id   41c3cdff4ab7cacec002237b17aed4ef
#
_cell.length_a   1.000
_cell.length_b   1.000
_cell.length_c   1.000
_cell.angle_alpha   90.00
_cell.angle_beta   90.00
_cell.angle_gamma   90.00
#
_symmetry.space_group_name_H-M   'P 1'
#
loop_
_entity.id
_entity.type
_entity.pdbx_description
1 polymer ?
#
loop_
_entity_poly.entity_id
_entity_poly.type
_entity_poly.pdbx_seq_one_letter_code
_entity_poly.pdbx_strand_id
1 'polypeptide(L)'
;MSKVKPSPLPPGSLIGGYQVVRKVAAGGFGVVYLATDNDGQQVAIKEYLPASLTTRDAGELAPQVAPEKLSLYRLGLKSFFEEGRSLAQISHPSVVSVMNFFRENDTVYMVMNYLEGASLQDFILIARDLKQPKVFRESTIRSLFEEILRGLRIVHQHKMLHLDIKPANIFITDDNKAVLIDFGAAREVLSKEGNFIRPMYTPGFAAPEMYRRDGTLGPWTDIYAIGACIYACMQGYPPNEAPQRVTSDPMSAAWKRLQGVYSDNLIEVVQWCMALDPLARPQSVFALQKELNSPGERRYTRLSVSDKVRLQFDNMVTGTKKTVLKATEPSKKSS
;
A
#
# COMPACT_ATOMS: atom_id res chain seq x y z
N MET A 1 -3.01 3.11 -32.67
CA MET A 1 -1.89 4.07 -32.57
C MET A 1 -1.17 3.81 -31.25
N SER A 2 0.11 3.47 -31.31
CA SER A 2 0.97 3.32 -30.11
C SER A 2 1.01 4.66 -29.39
N LYS A 3 0.55 4.73 -28.14
CA LYS A 3 0.65 5.94 -27.33
C LYS A 3 2.13 6.20 -27.06
N VAL A 4 2.68 7.27 -27.64
CA VAL A 4 4.04 7.72 -27.35
C VAL A 4 4.08 8.09 -25.86
N LYS A 5 4.94 7.42 -25.09
CA LYS A 5 5.15 7.77 -23.68
C LYS A 5 5.89 9.11 -23.61
N PRO A 6 5.56 9.97 -22.63
CA PRO A 6 6.28 11.22 -22.45
C PRO A 6 7.77 10.96 -22.17
N SER A 7 8.63 11.71 -22.86
CA SER A 7 10.08 11.62 -22.67
C SER A 7 10.49 12.14 -21.30
N PRO A 8 11.45 11.50 -20.59
CA PRO A 8 12.00 12.04 -19.36
C PRO A 8 12.82 13.31 -19.63
N LEU A 9 13.04 14.12 -18.59
CA LEU A 9 13.98 15.24 -18.65
C LEU A 9 15.38 14.73 -19.01
N PRO A 10 16.10 15.43 -19.89
CA PRO A 10 17.48 15.07 -20.22
C PRO A 10 18.42 15.31 -19.03
N PRO A 11 19.52 14.54 -18.93
CA PRO A 11 20.60 14.85 -17.98
C PRO A 11 21.10 16.28 -18.16
N GLY A 12 21.42 16.94 -17.05
CA GLY A 12 21.86 18.36 -17.03
C GLY A 12 20.72 19.37 -16.96
N SER A 13 19.43 18.95 -17.09
CA SER A 13 18.30 19.87 -16.88
C SER A 13 18.32 20.46 -15.49
N LEU A 14 18.08 21.78 -15.38
CA LEU A 14 17.90 22.50 -14.13
C LEU A 14 16.41 22.64 -13.83
N ILE A 15 15.98 22.20 -12.65
CA ILE A 15 14.61 22.31 -12.14
C ILE A 15 14.63 22.67 -10.67
N GLY A 16 14.01 23.78 -10.29
CA GLY A 16 13.91 24.23 -8.89
C GLY A 16 15.26 24.39 -8.17
N GLY A 17 16.33 24.65 -8.90
CA GLY A 17 17.70 24.72 -8.34
C GLY A 17 18.42 23.36 -8.24
N TYR A 18 17.81 22.28 -8.73
CA TYR A 18 18.42 20.95 -8.77
C TYR A 18 18.85 20.58 -10.18
N GLN A 19 20.01 19.96 -10.33
CA GLN A 19 20.52 19.48 -11.62
C GLN A 19 20.21 17.99 -11.78
N VAL A 20 19.43 17.63 -12.81
CA VAL A 20 19.12 16.24 -13.15
C VAL A 20 20.38 15.51 -13.59
N VAL A 21 20.73 14.43 -12.88
CA VAL A 21 21.85 13.55 -13.23
C VAL A 21 21.42 12.47 -14.21
N ARG A 22 20.36 11.73 -13.85
CA ARG A 22 19.79 10.66 -14.68
C ARG A 22 18.37 10.28 -14.24
N LYS A 23 17.65 9.65 -15.13
CA LYS A 23 16.41 8.94 -14.77
C LYS A 23 16.74 7.71 -13.92
N VAL A 24 16.00 7.53 -12.82
CA VAL A 24 16.05 6.34 -11.94
C VAL A 24 14.93 5.38 -12.29
N ALA A 25 13.69 5.88 -12.34
CA ALA A 25 12.50 5.07 -12.61
C ALA A 25 11.47 5.85 -13.42
N ALA A 26 10.59 5.13 -14.10
CA ALA A 26 9.43 5.71 -14.77
C ALA A 26 8.23 4.78 -14.58
N GLY A 27 7.11 5.35 -14.18
CA GLY A 27 5.83 4.65 -14.00
C GLY A 27 4.70 5.27 -14.82
N GLY A 28 3.50 4.80 -14.62
CA GLY A 28 2.31 5.33 -15.31
C GLY A 28 1.94 6.76 -14.90
N PHE A 29 2.44 7.24 -13.74
CA PHE A 29 2.07 8.53 -13.13
C PHE A 29 3.20 9.55 -13.07
N GLY A 30 4.43 9.14 -13.33
CA GLY A 30 5.54 10.05 -13.25
C GLY A 30 6.89 9.40 -13.51
N VAL A 31 7.91 10.23 -13.38
CA VAL A 31 9.30 9.85 -13.56
C VAL A 31 10.06 10.25 -12.29
N VAL A 32 10.98 9.38 -11.85
CA VAL A 32 11.90 9.66 -10.75
C VAL A 32 13.29 9.86 -11.31
N TYR A 33 13.92 10.95 -10.90
CA TYR A 33 15.28 11.31 -11.28
C TYR A 33 16.21 11.27 -10.08
N LEU A 34 17.46 10.89 -10.30
CA LEU A 34 18.56 11.29 -9.45
C LEU A 34 18.96 12.70 -9.88
N ALA A 35 19.07 13.60 -8.92
CA ALA A 35 19.52 14.96 -9.13
C ALA A 35 20.50 15.37 -8.01
N THR A 36 21.21 16.49 -8.21
CA THR A 36 22.06 17.10 -7.20
C THR A 36 21.56 18.51 -6.90
N ASP A 37 21.63 18.91 -5.65
CA ASP A 37 21.41 20.30 -5.25
C ASP A 37 22.66 21.16 -5.49
N ASN A 38 22.60 22.43 -5.10
CA ASN A 38 23.70 23.39 -5.25
C ASN A 38 24.96 23.06 -4.42
N ASP A 39 24.79 22.26 -3.35
CA ASP A 39 25.87 21.79 -2.49
C ASP A 39 26.45 20.44 -2.95
N GLY A 40 25.94 19.90 -4.07
CA GLY A 40 26.34 18.60 -4.63
C GLY A 40 25.70 17.41 -3.92
N GLN A 41 24.74 17.63 -3.01
CA GLN A 41 24.05 16.53 -2.34
C GLN A 41 23.08 15.84 -3.29
N GLN A 42 23.08 14.50 -3.29
CA GLN A 42 22.17 13.70 -4.10
C GLN A 42 20.75 13.69 -3.52
N VAL A 43 19.78 13.91 -4.39
CA VAL A 43 18.35 13.86 -4.08
C VAL A 43 17.59 13.02 -5.12
N ALA A 44 16.46 12.48 -4.72
CA ALA A 44 15.50 11.87 -5.64
C ALA A 44 14.39 12.89 -5.96
N ILE A 45 14.11 13.12 -7.23
CA ILE A 45 13.03 14.03 -7.65
C ILE A 45 11.98 13.24 -8.41
N LYS A 46 10.75 13.22 -7.87
CA LYS A 46 9.59 12.63 -8.53
C LYS A 46 8.81 13.72 -9.25
N GLU A 47 8.71 13.59 -10.57
CA GLU A 47 7.92 14.45 -11.44
C GLU A 47 6.52 13.87 -11.63
N TYR A 48 5.47 14.68 -11.53
CA TYR A 48 4.12 14.29 -11.93
C TYR A 48 4.00 14.34 -13.45
N LEU A 49 4.02 13.16 -14.09
CA LEU A 49 4.01 13.02 -15.55
C LEU A 49 3.14 11.81 -15.96
N PRO A 50 1.81 11.87 -15.81
CA PRO A 50 0.94 10.74 -16.08
C PRO A 50 0.89 10.42 -17.59
N ALA A 51 1.47 9.29 -17.98
CA ALA A 51 1.60 8.87 -19.38
C ALA A 51 0.26 8.68 -20.11
N SER A 52 -0.86 8.55 -19.40
CA SER A 52 -2.21 8.48 -19.98
C SER A 52 -2.78 9.86 -20.35
N LEU A 53 -2.25 10.94 -19.77
CA LEU A 53 -2.76 12.30 -19.88
C LEU A 53 -1.80 13.23 -20.62
N THR A 54 -0.50 12.92 -20.60
CA THR A 54 0.55 13.81 -21.08
C THR A 54 1.35 13.19 -22.22
N THR A 55 1.93 14.06 -23.04
CA THR A 55 3.04 13.76 -23.95
C THR A 55 4.17 14.76 -23.69
N ARG A 56 5.40 14.41 -24.06
CA ARG A 56 6.54 15.31 -24.04
C ARG A 56 7.57 14.82 -25.03
N ASP A 57 8.01 15.69 -25.92
CA ASP A 57 9.05 15.38 -26.87
C ASP A 57 10.44 15.40 -26.23
N ALA A 58 11.39 14.71 -26.85
CA ALA A 58 12.76 14.66 -26.31
C ALA A 58 13.38 16.06 -26.32
N GLY A 59 13.94 16.47 -25.18
CA GLY A 59 14.55 17.79 -24.99
C GLY A 59 13.61 18.87 -24.45
N GLU A 60 12.30 18.68 -24.51
CA GLU A 60 11.33 19.59 -23.93
C GLU A 60 11.27 19.41 -22.40
N LEU A 61 11.03 20.53 -21.66
CA LEU A 61 10.91 20.51 -20.20
C LEU A 61 9.45 20.38 -19.76
N ALA A 62 8.53 21.08 -20.42
CA ALA A 62 7.12 21.08 -20.09
C ALA A 62 6.35 19.92 -20.75
N PRO A 63 5.45 19.23 -20.04
CA PRO A 63 4.55 18.26 -20.64
C PRO A 63 3.46 18.96 -21.45
N GLN A 64 3.02 18.33 -22.53
CA GLN A 64 1.87 18.73 -23.31
C GLN A 64 0.65 17.93 -22.88
N VAL A 65 -0.47 18.60 -22.68
CA VAL A 65 -1.76 18.01 -22.25
C VAL A 65 -2.83 18.41 -23.26
N ALA A 66 -3.52 17.43 -23.82
CA ALA A 66 -4.64 17.69 -24.73
C ALA A 66 -5.78 18.42 -23.99
N PRO A 67 -6.50 19.37 -24.64
CA PRO A 67 -7.52 20.18 -23.99
C PRO A 67 -8.58 19.36 -23.24
N GLU A 68 -9.02 18.25 -23.80
CA GLU A 68 -10.02 17.34 -23.21
C GLU A 68 -9.55 16.61 -21.96
N LYS A 69 -8.23 16.56 -21.72
CA LYS A 69 -7.61 15.92 -20.56
C LYS A 69 -7.16 16.92 -19.49
N LEU A 70 -7.21 18.21 -19.79
CA LEU A 70 -6.61 19.25 -18.95
C LEU A 70 -7.25 19.31 -17.55
N SER A 71 -8.56 19.13 -17.44
CA SER A 71 -9.26 19.10 -16.14
C SER A 71 -8.79 17.96 -15.26
N LEU A 72 -8.69 16.76 -15.83
CA LEU A 72 -8.20 15.57 -15.13
C LEU A 72 -6.72 15.68 -14.75
N TYR A 73 -5.89 16.23 -15.65
CA TYR A 73 -4.48 16.51 -15.38
C TYR A 73 -4.31 17.46 -14.19
N ARG A 74 -5.07 18.58 -14.16
CA ARG A 74 -5.03 19.57 -13.07
C ARG A 74 -5.49 18.97 -11.73
N LEU A 75 -6.50 18.09 -11.75
CA LEU A 75 -6.96 17.39 -10.57
C LEU A 75 -5.88 16.48 -9.98
N GLY A 76 -5.24 15.67 -10.82
CA GLY A 76 -4.15 14.80 -10.39
C GLY A 76 -2.90 15.57 -9.97
N LEU A 77 -2.58 16.70 -10.62
CA LEU A 77 -1.50 17.60 -10.24
C LEU A 77 -1.74 18.18 -8.83
N LYS A 78 -2.97 18.62 -8.55
CA LYS A 78 -3.37 19.10 -7.21
C LYS A 78 -3.23 17.98 -6.17
N SER A 79 -3.73 16.79 -6.47
CA SER A 79 -3.63 15.64 -5.56
C SER A 79 -2.19 15.25 -5.27
N PHE A 80 -1.31 15.27 -6.29
CA PHE A 80 0.13 15.00 -6.13
C PHE A 80 0.82 16.06 -5.24
N PHE A 81 0.45 17.33 -5.41
CA PHE A 81 0.96 18.42 -4.57
C PHE A 81 0.52 18.28 -3.10
N GLU A 82 -0.77 17.98 -2.87
CA GLU A 82 -1.30 17.74 -1.52
C GLU A 82 -0.68 16.49 -0.86
N GLU A 83 -0.40 15.43 -1.63
CA GLU A 83 0.34 14.26 -1.19
C GLU A 83 1.73 14.66 -0.68
N GLY A 84 2.51 15.41 -1.48
CA GLY A 84 3.83 15.88 -1.10
C GLY A 84 3.80 16.77 0.14
N ARG A 85 2.83 17.68 0.21
CA ARG A 85 2.62 18.56 1.37
C ARG A 85 2.35 17.78 2.66
N SER A 86 1.53 16.75 2.57
CA SER A 86 1.19 15.91 3.73
C SER A 86 2.36 15.04 4.15
N LEU A 87 3.09 14.45 3.19
CA LEU A 87 4.29 13.66 3.45
C LEU A 87 5.41 14.47 4.08
N ALA A 88 5.57 15.75 3.70
CA ALA A 88 6.57 16.65 4.29
C ALA A 88 6.37 16.90 5.80
N GLN A 89 5.19 16.59 6.34
CA GLN A 89 4.89 16.68 7.78
C GLN A 89 5.25 15.39 8.54
N ILE A 90 5.61 14.31 7.82
CA ILE A 90 5.91 13.01 8.42
C ILE A 90 7.42 12.85 8.51
N SER A 91 7.91 12.68 9.73
CA SER A 91 9.32 12.33 10.00
C SER A 91 9.37 10.95 10.65
N HIS A 92 9.75 9.93 9.89
CA HIS A 92 9.91 8.56 10.39
C HIS A 92 10.92 7.79 9.53
N PRO A 93 11.85 7.00 10.11
CA PRO A 93 12.89 6.30 9.35
C PRO A 93 12.36 5.32 8.31
N SER A 94 11.14 4.78 8.50
CA SER A 94 10.51 3.85 7.56
C SER A 94 9.48 4.52 6.61
N VAL A 95 9.53 5.84 6.46
CA VAL A 95 8.74 6.61 5.49
C VAL A 95 9.68 7.53 4.73
N VAL A 96 9.54 7.57 3.41
CA VAL A 96 10.37 8.47 2.59
C VAL A 96 10.23 9.91 3.05
N SER A 97 11.37 10.59 3.26
CA SER A 97 11.40 11.99 3.69
C SER A 97 11.27 12.91 2.48
N VAL A 98 10.24 13.76 2.47
CA VAL A 98 10.07 14.83 1.50
C VAL A 98 10.77 16.08 2.01
N MET A 99 11.76 16.56 1.25
CA MET A 99 12.57 17.72 1.59
C MET A 99 11.99 19.01 1.03
N ASN A 100 11.43 18.93 -0.19
CA ASN A 100 10.90 20.08 -0.91
C ASN A 100 9.86 19.62 -1.92
N PHE A 101 8.97 20.52 -2.32
CA PHE A 101 8.07 20.33 -3.46
C PHE A 101 7.82 21.69 -4.11
N PHE A 102 7.78 21.73 -5.43
CA PHE A 102 7.62 22.97 -6.18
C PHE A 102 6.90 22.73 -7.51
N ARG A 103 6.42 23.82 -8.09
CA ARG A 103 5.79 23.82 -9.40
C ARG A 103 6.69 24.54 -10.39
N GLU A 104 7.00 23.87 -11.50
CA GLU A 104 7.78 24.41 -12.61
C GLU A 104 7.41 23.62 -13.89
N ASN A 105 7.65 24.18 -15.07
CA ASN A 105 7.40 23.54 -16.37
C ASN A 105 5.98 22.94 -16.48
N ASP A 106 4.96 23.67 -16.00
CA ASP A 106 3.56 23.23 -15.99
C ASP A 106 3.28 21.87 -15.29
N THR A 107 4.19 21.41 -14.45
CA THR A 107 4.04 20.23 -13.61
C THR A 107 4.47 20.50 -12.16
N VAL A 108 4.48 19.45 -11.34
CA VAL A 108 4.91 19.48 -9.94
C VAL A 108 6.01 18.46 -9.73
N TYR A 109 7.00 18.87 -8.93
CA TYR A 109 8.14 18.07 -8.51
C TYR A 109 8.13 17.90 -6.99
N MET A 110 8.42 16.69 -6.55
CA MET A 110 8.61 16.33 -5.14
C MET A 110 10.06 15.89 -4.95
N VAL A 111 10.79 16.60 -4.11
CA VAL A 111 12.19 16.31 -3.78
C VAL A 111 12.25 15.49 -2.51
N MET A 112 12.94 14.38 -2.55
CA MET A 112 13.05 13.40 -1.48
C MET A 112 14.52 13.04 -1.24
N ASN A 113 14.83 12.51 -0.05
CA ASN A 113 16.12 11.89 0.18
C ASN A 113 16.38 10.81 -0.86
N TYR A 114 17.56 10.83 -1.46
CA TYR A 114 18.00 9.70 -2.28
C TYR A 114 18.39 8.53 -1.38
N LEU A 115 17.84 7.36 -1.66
CA LEU A 115 18.11 6.13 -0.91
C LEU A 115 18.98 5.20 -1.76
N GLU A 116 20.05 4.69 -1.18
CA GLU A 116 20.88 3.62 -1.76
C GLU A 116 20.37 2.28 -1.25
N GLY A 117 20.28 1.28 -2.15
CA GLY A 117 19.73 -0.03 -1.86
C GLY A 117 18.88 -0.59 -3.00
N ALA A 118 17.93 -1.46 -2.67
CA ALA A 118 17.06 -2.10 -3.65
C ALA A 118 15.62 -2.26 -3.12
N SER A 119 14.67 -2.46 -4.03
CA SER A 119 13.28 -2.72 -3.64
C SER A 119 13.11 -4.15 -3.08
N LEU A 120 12.12 -4.36 -2.23
CA LEU A 120 11.72 -5.70 -1.78
C LEU A 120 11.34 -6.61 -2.97
N GLN A 121 10.86 -6.01 -4.07
CA GLN A 121 10.58 -6.74 -5.32
C GLN A 121 11.85 -7.36 -5.89
N ASP A 122 12.96 -6.63 -5.91
CA ASP A 122 14.24 -7.13 -6.42
C ASP A 122 14.73 -8.30 -5.56
N PHE A 123 14.64 -8.20 -4.24
CA PHE A 123 15.00 -9.29 -3.32
C PHE A 123 14.12 -10.52 -3.51
N ILE A 124 12.79 -10.35 -3.73
CA ILE A 124 11.88 -11.47 -4.01
C ILE A 124 12.29 -12.17 -5.33
N LEU A 125 12.60 -11.40 -6.38
CA LEU A 125 13.01 -11.96 -7.67
C LEU A 125 14.32 -12.74 -7.56
N ILE A 126 15.33 -12.18 -6.89
CA ILE A 126 16.61 -12.85 -6.65
C ILE A 126 16.41 -14.15 -5.86
N ALA A 127 15.66 -14.11 -4.76
CA ALA A 127 15.40 -15.27 -3.92
C ALA A 127 14.66 -16.39 -4.68
N ARG A 128 13.71 -16.02 -5.53
CA ARG A 128 12.97 -16.94 -6.40
C ARG A 128 13.90 -17.64 -7.41
N ASP A 129 14.78 -16.86 -8.05
CA ASP A 129 15.69 -17.40 -9.08
C ASP A 129 16.73 -18.36 -8.49
N LEU A 130 17.08 -18.20 -7.20
CA LEU A 130 17.93 -19.13 -6.46
C LEU A 130 17.23 -20.45 -6.11
N LYS A 131 15.94 -20.63 -6.44
CA LYS A 131 15.12 -21.83 -6.17
C LYS A 131 15.20 -22.30 -4.72
N GLN A 132 15.29 -21.38 -3.78
CA GLN A 132 15.32 -21.69 -2.36
C GLN A 132 13.95 -22.24 -1.91
N PRO A 133 13.92 -23.23 -1.00
CA PRO A 133 12.65 -23.79 -0.51
C PRO A 133 11.81 -22.78 0.28
N LYS A 134 12.45 -21.74 0.82
CA LYS A 134 11.81 -20.56 1.44
C LYS A 134 12.34 -19.32 0.75
N VAL A 135 11.45 -18.48 0.21
CA VAL A 135 11.84 -17.21 -0.40
C VAL A 135 12.48 -16.30 0.67
N PHE A 136 11.81 -16.16 1.82
CA PHE A 136 12.35 -15.45 2.98
C PHE A 136 12.16 -16.27 4.26
N ARG A 137 13.09 -16.12 5.23
CA ARG A 137 12.90 -16.67 6.58
C ARG A 137 11.79 -15.89 7.29
N GLU A 138 10.98 -16.58 8.10
CA GLU A 138 9.90 -15.97 8.86
C GLU A 138 10.38 -14.82 9.74
N SER A 139 11.53 -14.97 10.42
CA SER A 139 12.12 -13.91 11.24
C SER A 139 12.42 -12.64 10.44
N THR A 140 12.94 -12.79 9.21
CA THR A 140 13.20 -11.67 8.30
C THR A 140 11.90 -10.97 7.90
N ILE A 141 10.86 -11.75 7.56
CA ILE A 141 9.54 -11.20 7.22
C ILE A 141 8.98 -10.39 8.39
N ARG A 142 9.01 -10.96 9.60
CA ARG A 142 8.47 -10.28 10.81
C ARG A 142 9.22 -8.99 11.12
N SER A 143 10.56 -9.02 11.12
CA SER A 143 11.38 -7.84 11.39
C SER A 143 11.15 -6.74 10.35
N LEU A 144 11.16 -7.09 9.07
CA LEU A 144 10.92 -6.16 7.96
C LEU A 144 9.54 -5.47 8.09
N PHE A 145 8.49 -6.28 8.26
CA PHE A 145 7.14 -5.74 8.32
C PHE A 145 6.83 -5.04 9.65
N GLU A 146 7.52 -5.37 10.73
CA GLU A 146 7.44 -4.58 11.96
C GLU A 146 7.93 -3.13 11.74
N GLU A 147 9.06 -2.95 11.06
CA GLU A 147 9.57 -1.62 10.70
C GLU A 147 8.59 -0.85 9.80
N ILE A 148 8.13 -1.49 8.73
CA ILE A 148 7.16 -0.91 7.80
C ILE A 148 5.87 -0.51 8.51
N LEU A 149 5.34 -1.36 9.39
CA LEU A 149 4.13 -1.08 10.14
C LEU A 149 4.30 0.08 11.13
N ARG A 150 5.49 0.30 11.69
CA ARG A 150 5.77 1.48 12.52
C ARG A 150 5.61 2.76 11.67
N GLY A 151 6.20 2.79 10.47
CA GLY A 151 6.06 3.91 9.54
C GLY A 151 4.61 4.12 9.09
N LEU A 152 3.95 3.05 8.66
CA LEU A 152 2.57 3.11 8.18
C LEU A 152 1.60 3.59 9.28
N ARG A 153 1.86 3.24 10.55
CA ARG A 153 1.07 3.75 11.68
C ARG A 153 1.16 5.27 11.78
N ILE A 154 2.35 5.86 11.60
CA ILE A 154 2.52 7.32 11.60
C ILE A 154 1.78 7.94 10.42
N VAL A 155 1.86 7.36 9.22
CA VAL A 155 1.09 7.78 8.04
C VAL A 155 -0.41 7.85 8.36
N HIS A 156 -0.97 6.77 8.94
CA HIS A 156 -2.39 6.73 9.31
C HIS A 156 -2.76 7.71 10.43
N GLN A 157 -1.86 8.00 11.37
CA GLN A 157 -2.07 9.05 12.39
C GLN A 157 -2.20 10.44 11.77
N HIS A 158 -1.51 10.71 10.65
CA HIS A 158 -1.67 11.92 9.85
C HIS A 158 -2.88 11.89 8.91
N LYS A 159 -3.79 10.91 9.09
CA LYS A 159 -4.99 10.72 8.28
C LYS A 159 -4.70 10.54 6.78
N MET A 160 -3.53 10.02 6.48
CA MET A 160 -3.13 9.62 5.13
C MET A 160 -3.24 8.11 4.97
N LEU A 161 -3.49 7.67 3.75
CA LEU A 161 -3.36 6.29 3.31
C LEU A 161 -2.26 6.21 2.26
N HIS A 162 -1.55 5.06 2.21
CA HIS A 162 -0.51 4.85 1.20
C HIS A 162 -1.09 4.51 -0.18
N LEU A 163 -2.08 3.63 -0.26
CA LEU A 163 -2.87 3.21 -1.43
C LEU A 163 -2.10 2.57 -2.60
N ASP A 164 -0.79 2.36 -2.48
CA ASP A 164 0.01 1.63 -3.47
C ASP A 164 1.12 0.80 -2.80
N ILE A 165 0.82 0.19 -1.64
CA ILE A 165 1.77 -0.72 -0.99
C ILE A 165 1.95 -1.96 -1.84
N LYS A 166 3.19 -2.20 -2.25
CA LYS A 166 3.64 -3.37 -3.01
C LYS A 166 5.13 -3.56 -2.81
N PRO A 167 5.70 -4.72 -3.11
CA PRO A 167 7.14 -4.95 -2.90
C PRO A 167 8.05 -3.94 -3.62
N ALA A 168 7.64 -3.41 -4.78
CA ALA A 168 8.40 -2.38 -5.50
C ALA A 168 8.43 -1.02 -4.77
N ASN A 169 7.49 -0.77 -3.85
CA ASN A 169 7.36 0.47 -3.07
C ASN A 169 7.79 0.30 -1.60
N ILE A 170 8.37 -0.86 -1.26
CA ILE A 170 9.10 -1.11 -0.03
C ILE A 170 10.58 -1.17 -0.38
N PHE A 171 11.34 -0.16 0.01
CA PHE A 171 12.75 -0.04 -0.31
C PHE A 171 13.59 -0.48 0.88
N ILE A 172 14.59 -1.30 0.63
CA ILE A 172 15.55 -1.78 1.63
C ILE A 172 16.85 -1.06 1.35
N THR A 173 17.26 -0.23 2.29
CA THR A 173 18.51 0.54 2.19
C THR A 173 19.74 -0.34 2.46
N ASP A 174 20.92 0.12 2.06
CA ASP A 174 22.17 -0.62 2.27
C ASP A 174 22.50 -0.83 3.76
N ASP A 175 21.97 0.01 4.65
CA ASP A 175 22.02 -0.18 6.12
C ASP A 175 20.85 -1.05 6.65
N ASN A 176 20.17 -1.81 5.77
CA ASN A 176 19.09 -2.75 6.06
C ASN A 176 17.84 -2.15 6.70
N LYS A 177 17.54 -0.88 6.47
CA LYS A 177 16.28 -0.26 6.91
C LYS A 177 15.21 -0.38 5.84
N ALA A 178 14.00 -0.66 6.27
CA ALA A 178 12.84 -0.73 5.37
C ALA A 178 12.11 0.61 5.31
N VAL A 179 11.90 1.13 4.10
CA VAL A 179 11.29 2.45 3.86
C VAL A 179 10.14 2.34 2.89
N LEU A 180 8.98 2.87 3.26
CA LEU A 180 7.84 3.06 2.35
C LEU A 180 8.12 4.24 1.43
N ILE A 181 8.01 3.99 0.13
CA ILE A 181 8.18 5.00 -0.93
C ILE A 181 6.96 5.00 -1.84
N ASP A 182 6.79 6.05 -2.63
CA ASP A 182 5.84 6.12 -3.75
C ASP A 182 4.36 5.94 -3.37
N PHE A 183 3.80 6.93 -2.67
CA PHE A 183 2.39 6.99 -2.27
C PHE A 183 1.46 7.14 -3.49
N GLY A 184 0.21 6.69 -3.35
CA GLY A 184 -0.71 6.51 -4.48
C GLY A 184 -1.93 7.44 -4.49
N ALA A 185 -1.96 8.53 -3.71
CA ALA A 185 -3.14 9.41 -3.61
C ALA A 185 -3.52 10.05 -4.96
N ALA A 186 -2.55 10.54 -5.72
CA ALA A 186 -2.80 11.10 -7.06
C ALA A 186 -3.34 10.04 -8.04
N ARG A 187 -2.87 8.80 -7.91
CA ARG A 187 -3.33 7.65 -8.71
C ARG A 187 -4.77 7.27 -8.39
N GLU A 188 -5.13 7.28 -7.11
CA GLU A 188 -6.47 7.01 -6.62
C GLU A 188 -7.50 8.01 -7.20
N VAL A 189 -7.19 9.32 -7.14
CA VAL A 189 -8.04 10.38 -7.69
C VAL A 189 -8.24 10.19 -9.20
N LEU A 190 -7.18 9.92 -9.95
CA LEU A 190 -7.28 9.68 -11.38
C LEU A 190 -8.09 8.42 -11.71
N SER A 191 -7.99 7.38 -10.89
CA SER A 191 -8.74 6.14 -11.07
C SER A 191 -10.24 6.32 -10.84
N LYS A 192 -10.65 7.17 -9.88
CA LYS A 192 -12.08 7.45 -9.57
C LYS A 192 -12.71 8.39 -10.58
N GLU A 193 -12.04 9.50 -10.91
CA GLU A 193 -12.59 10.57 -11.76
C GLU A 193 -12.37 10.29 -13.26
N GLY A 194 -11.37 9.51 -13.60
CA GLY A 194 -11.10 9.12 -14.99
C GLY A 194 -11.99 7.95 -15.40
N ASN A 195 -12.66 8.05 -16.56
CA ASN A 195 -13.35 6.91 -17.18
C ASN A 195 -12.34 5.92 -17.78
N PHE A 196 -11.39 5.45 -16.97
CA PHE A 196 -10.42 4.45 -17.41
C PHE A 196 -11.09 3.07 -17.50
N ILE A 197 -10.87 2.38 -18.61
CA ILE A 197 -11.41 1.04 -18.87
C ILE A 197 -10.84 0.01 -17.87
N ARG A 198 -9.67 0.30 -17.30
CA ARG A 198 -9.04 -0.53 -16.26
C ARG A 198 -8.54 0.36 -15.13
N PRO A 199 -8.82 0.00 -13.87
CA PRO A 199 -8.23 0.65 -12.72
C PRO A 199 -6.70 0.61 -12.82
N MET A 200 -6.03 1.71 -12.42
CA MET A 200 -4.56 1.82 -12.49
C MET A 200 -3.89 1.23 -11.24
N TYR A 201 -4.49 0.18 -10.66
CA TYR A 201 -3.99 -0.52 -9.48
C TYR A 201 -2.98 -1.61 -9.84
N THR A 202 -2.13 -1.96 -8.88
CA THR A 202 -1.19 -3.07 -9.05
C THR A 202 -1.89 -4.39 -8.78
N PRO A 203 -2.05 -5.28 -9.80
CA PRO A 203 -2.71 -6.57 -9.63
C PRO A 203 -2.12 -7.38 -8.49
N GLY A 204 -3.00 -8.01 -7.70
CA GLY A 204 -2.63 -8.84 -6.55
C GLY A 204 -2.45 -8.06 -5.25
N PHE A 205 -2.03 -6.78 -5.28
CA PHE A 205 -1.79 -5.97 -4.08
C PHE A 205 -2.94 -5.03 -3.74
N ALA A 206 -3.73 -4.62 -4.72
CA ALA A 206 -4.88 -3.76 -4.51
C ALA A 206 -6.05 -4.51 -3.86
N ALA A 207 -6.65 -3.91 -2.85
CA ALA A 207 -7.78 -4.46 -2.10
C ALA A 207 -9.08 -4.43 -2.92
N PRO A 208 -10.07 -5.33 -2.64
CA PRO A 208 -11.32 -5.40 -3.40
C PRO A 208 -12.08 -4.08 -3.51
N GLU A 209 -12.14 -3.30 -2.44
CA GLU A 209 -12.82 -2.00 -2.39
C GLU A 209 -12.21 -0.96 -3.33
N MET A 210 -10.93 -1.07 -3.68
CA MET A 210 -10.29 -0.16 -4.63
C MET A 210 -10.81 -0.31 -6.06
N TYR A 211 -11.36 -1.48 -6.41
CA TYR A 211 -11.94 -1.74 -7.73
C TYR A 211 -13.38 -1.24 -7.86
N ARG A 212 -13.96 -0.70 -6.79
CA ARG A 212 -15.34 -0.23 -6.73
C ARG A 212 -15.37 1.30 -6.62
N ARG A 213 -16.24 1.97 -7.38
CA ARG A 213 -16.41 3.43 -7.29
C ARG A 213 -16.94 3.88 -5.92
N ASP A 214 -17.81 3.08 -5.31
CA ASP A 214 -18.41 3.29 -3.99
C ASP A 214 -17.61 2.67 -2.85
N GLY A 215 -16.42 2.12 -3.15
CA GLY A 215 -15.56 1.49 -2.17
C GLY A 215 -15.02 2.48 -1.12
N THR A 216 -15.31 2.21 0.15
CA THR A 216 -14.77 3.01 1.26
C THR A 216 -13.34 2.57 1.56
N LEU A 217 -12.40 3.50 1.38
CA LEU A 217 -11.00 3.28 1.69
C LEU A 217 -10.70 3.64 3.14
N GLY A 218 -9.75 2.93 3.73
CA GLY A 218 -9.34 3.14 5.11
C GLY A 218 -8.05 2.40 5.43
N PRO A 219 -7.60 2.41 6.69
CA PRO A 219 -6.40 1.68 7.12
C PRO A 219 -6.40 0.21 6.71
N TRP A 220 -7.56 -0.42 6.67
CA TRP A 220 -7.76 -1.81 6.23
C TRP A 220 -7.40 -2.04 4.75
N THR A 221 -7.42 -0.99 3.92
CA THR A 221 -7.03 -1.06 2.50
C THR A 221 -5.51 -1.25 2.37
N ASP A 222 -4.73 -0.44 3.10
CA ASP A 222 -3.27 -0.61 3.17
C ASP A 222 -2.89 -1.92 3.85
N ILE A 223 -3.64 -2.35 4.87
CA ILE A 223 -3.42 -3.61 5.58
C ILE A 223 -3.61 -4.82 4.65
N TYR A 224 -4.58 -4.78 3.73
CA TYR A 224 -4.69 -5.82 2.71
C TYR A 224 -3.41 -5.90 1.86
N ALA A 225 -2.89 -4.76 1.41
CA ALA A 225 -1.68 -4.69 0.62
C ALA A 225 -0.44 -5.16 1.39
N ILE A 226 -0.33 -4.86 2.70
CA ILE A 226 0.71 -5.43 3.58
C ILE A 226 0.61 -6.96 3.62
N GLY A 227 -0.58 -7.52 3.82
CA GLY A 227 -0.79 -8.97 3.77
C GLY A 227 -0.36 -9.58 2.44
N ALA A 228 -0.69 -8.93 1.33
CA ALA A 228 -0.28 -9.35 -0.01
C ALA A 228 1.25 -9.28 -0.21
N CYS A 229 1.93 -8.29 0.37
CA CYS A 229 3.39 -8.20 0.35
C CYS A 229 4.04 -9.32 1.18
N ILE A 230 3.53 -9.60 2.38
CA ILE A 230 4.01 -10.74 3.19
C ILE A 230 3.81 -12.05 2.43
N TYR A 231 2.63 -12.25 1.82
CA TYR A 231 2.37 -13.41 0.98
C TYR A 231 3.39 -13.54 -0.17
N ALA A 232 3.70 -12.42 -0.85
CA ALA A 232 4.70 -12.41 -1.92
C ALA A 232 6.11 -12.79 -1.41
N CYS A 233 6.49 -12.37 -0.20
CA CYS A 233 7.73 -12.79 0.46
C CYS A 233 7.74 -14.31 0.78
N MET A 234 6.57 -14.88 1.09
CA MET A 234 6.45 -16.32 1.40
C MET A 234 6.45 -17.19 0.15
N GLN A 235 5.80 -16.74 -0.93
CA GLN A 235 5.57 -17.53 -2.15
C GLN A 235 6.53 -17.21 -3.31
N GLY A 236 7.16 -16.04 -3.32
CA GLY A 236 7.92 -15.52 -4.46
C GLY A 236 7.05 -14.91 -5.57
N TYR A 237 5.75 -14.91 -5.43
CA TYR A 237 4.78 -14.42 -6.41
C TYR A 237 3.66 -13.62 -5.72
N PRO A 238 3.06 -12.63 -6.40
CA PRO A 238 1.89 -11.94 -5.88
C PRO A 238 0.70 -12.89 -5.71
N PRO A 239 -0.24 -12.60 -4.82
CA PRO A 239 -1.50 -13.33 -4.76
C PRO A 239 -2.36 -13.07 -6.00
N ASN A 240 -3.42 -13.86 -6.18
CA ASN A 240 -4.43 -13.61 -7.20
C ASN A 240 -5.08 -12.24 -6.99
N GLU A 241 -5.48 -11.60 -8.09
CA GLU A 241 -6.13 -10.30 -8.06
C GLU A 241 -7.46 -10.34 -7.28
N ALA A 242 -7.75 -9.28 -6.53
CA ALA A 242 -8.94 -9.21 -5.71
C ALA A 242 -10.26 -9.47 -6.47
N PRO A 243 -10.49 -8.98 -7.70
CA PRO A 243 -11.68 -9.31 -8.46
C PRO A 243 -11.84 -10.80 -8.75
N GLN A 244 -10.75 -11.51 -9.04
CA GLN A 244 -10.76 -12.96 -9.23
C GLN A 244 -11.10 -13.68 -7.92
N ARG A 245 -10.50 -13.23 -6.81
CA ARG A 245 -10.73 -13.80 -5.48
C ARG A 245 -12.18 -13.61 -5.00
N VAL A 246 -12.82 -12.51 -5.35
CA VAL A 246 -14.24 -12.26 -5.04
C VAL A 246 -15.14 -13.24 -5.77
N THR A 247 -14.83 -13.59 -7.01
CA THR A 247 -15.61 -14.52 -7.82
C THR A 247 -15.37 -15.98 -7.40
N SER A 248 -14.10 -16.36 -7.25
CA SER A 248 -13.68 -17.70 -6.84
C SER A 248 -12.29 -17.58 -6.20
N ASP A 249 -12.19 -17.73 -4.87
CA ASP A 249 -10.92 -17.55 -4.16
C ASP A 249 -10.05 -18.82 -4.24
N PRO A 250 -9.03 -18.86 -5.12
CA PRO A 250 -8.15 -20.02 -5.29
C PRO A 250 -7.07 -20.11 -4.21
N MET A 251 -7.05 -19.19 -3.23
CA MET A 251 -5.98 -19.09 -2.26
C MET A 251 -5.87 -20.27 -1.30
N SER A 252 -6.93 -21.09 -1.16
CA SER A 252 -6.93 -22.26 -0.26
C SER A 252 -5.79 -23.25 -0.55
N ALA A 253 -5.50 -23.52 -1.81
CA ALA A 253 -4.39 -24.38 -2.22
C ALA A 253 -3.01 -23.74 -1.93
N ALA A 254 -2.91 -22.41 -2.03
CA ALA A 254 -1.68 -21.69 -1.70
C ALA A 254 -1.40 -21.74 -0.19
N TRP A 255 -2.42 -21.55 0.64
CA TRP A 255 -2.28 -21.65 2.10
C TRP A 255 -1.81 -23.03 2.55
N LYS A 256 -2.36 -24.12 1.95
CA LYS A 256 -1.91 -25.50 2.23
C LYS A 256 -0.42 -25.71 1.93
N ARG A 257 0.11 -25.10 0.86
CA ARG A 257 1.53 -25.21 0.50
C ARG A 257 2.47 -24.50 1.50
N LEU A 258 1.96 -23.51 2.22
CA LEU A 258 2.73 -22.75 3.22
C LEU A 258 2.76 -23.44 4.59
N GLN A 259 1.81 -24.36 4.85
CA GLN A 259 1.79 -25.13 6.10
C GLN A 259 3.06 -25.97 6.25
N GLY A 260 3.63 -25.96 7.45
CA GLY A 260 4.90 -26.61 7.73
C GLY A 260 6.15 -25.91 7.19
N VAL A 261 5.98 -24.90 6.30
CA VAL A 261 7.06 -24.02 5.85
C VAL A 261 7.18 -22.80 6.74
N TYR A 262 6.05 -22.20 7.06
CA TYR A 262 5.91 -21.07 7.99
C TYR A 262 5.00 -21.45 9.15
N SER A 263 5.07 -20.69 10.25
CA SER A 263 4.19 -20.94 11.39
C SER A 263 2.71 -20.71 11.04
N ASP A 264 1.83 -21.47 11.69
CA ASP A 264 0.38 -21.29 11.50
C ASP A 264 -0.05 -19.87 11.84
N ASN A 265 0.55 -19.27 12.88
CA ASN A 265 0.29 -17.87 13.26
C ASN A 265 0.60 -16.89 12.12
N LEU A 266 1.75 -16.99 11.46
CA LEU A 266 2.07 -16.10 10.34
C LEU A 266 1.07 -16.27 9.19
N ILE A 267 0.73 -17.52 8.86
CA ILE A 267 -0.25 -17.83 7.82
C ILE A 267 -1.62 -17.22 8.18
N GLU A 268 -2.09 -17.39 9.42
CA GLU A 268 -3.35 -16.83 9.89
C GLU A 268 -3.36 -15.30 9.86
N VAL A 269 -2.28 -14.63 10.28
CA VAL A 269 -2.13 -13.17 10.20
C VAL A 269 -2.24 -12.68 8.76
N VAL A 270 -1.58 -13.35 7.81
CA VAL A 270 -1.65 -12.97 6.40
C VAL A 270 -3.07 -13.19 5.84
N GLN A 271 -3.71 -14.30 6.18
CA GLN A 271 -5.11 -14.56 5.81
C GLN A 271 -6.06 -13.50 6.37
N TRP A 272 -5.85 -13.07 7.62
CA TRP A 272 -6.62 -12.02 8.25
C TRP A 272 -6.46 -10.67 7.53
N CYS A 273 -5.23 -10.28 7.21
CA CYS A 273 -4.99 -9.08 6.41
C CYS A 273 -5.66 -9.15 5.04
N MET A 274 -5.63 -10.31 4.38
CA MET A 274 -6.12 -10.51 3.03
C MET A 274 -7.58 -10.97 2.96
N ALA A 275 -8.36 -10.87 4.04
CA ALA A 275 -9.80 -11.11 4.00
C ALA A 275 -10.46 -10.21 2.94
N LEU A 276 -11.42 -10.75 2.16
CA LEU A 276 -12.08 -10.01 1.09
C LEU A 276 -13.02 -8.92 1.63
N ASP A 277 -13.69 -9.21 2.76
CA ASP A 277 -14.48 -8.22 3.49
C ASP A 277 -13.54 -7.26 4.26
N PRO A 278 -13.58 -5.95 3.99
CA PRO A 278 -12.78 -4.97 4.72
C PRO A 278 -13.00 -5.01 6.24
N LEU A 279 -14.22 -5.28 6.69
CA LEU A 279 -14.56 -5.33 8.12
C LEU A 279 -14.02 -6.58 8.82
N ALA A 280 -13.69 -7.62 8.06
CA ALA A 280 -13.07 -8.84 8.58
C ALA A 280 -11.55 -8.73 8.75
N ARG A 281 -10.93 -7.62 8.33
CA ARG A 281 -9.48 -7.36 8.44
C ARG A 281 -9.13 -6.67 9.76
N PRO A 282 -7.82 -6.59 10.12
CA PRO A 282 -7.37 -5.63 11.14
C PRO A 282 -7.86 -4.22 10.79
N GLN A 283 -8.51 -3.53 11.73
CA GLN A 283 -9.05 -2.19 11.50
C GLN A 283 -8.01 -1.09 11.73
N SER A 284 -6.84 -1.44 12.26
CA SER A 284 -5.71 -0.54 12.46
C SER A 284 -4.38 -1.27 12.32
N VAL A 285 -3.35 -0.52 11.96
CA VAL A 285 -1.97 -1.03 11.94
C VAL A 285 -1.53 -1.53 13.31
N PHE A 286 -1.98 -0.89 14.39
CA PHE A 286 -1.67 -1.32 15.76
C PHE A 286 -2.22 -2.73 16.05
N ALA A 287 -3.45 -3.04 15.63
CA ALA A 287 -4.01 -4.37 15.79
C ALA A 287 -3.19 -5.44 15.05
N LEU A 288 -2.74 -5.12 13.82
CA LEU A 288 -1.88 -6.00 13.04
C LEU A 288 -0.51 -6.20 13.69
N GLN A 289 0.14 -5.12 14.17
CA GLN A 289 1.44 -5.18 14.84
C GLN A 289 1.41 -6.12 16.06
N LYS A 290 0.36 -6.02 16.87
CA LYS A 290 0.20 -6.85 18.06
C LYS A 290 0.22 -8.33 17.71
N GLU A 291 -0.46 -8.73 16.66
CA GLU A 291 -0.55 -10.14 16.26
C GLU A 291 0.71 -10.62 15.53
N LEU A 292 1.32 -9.77 14.71
CA LEU A 292 2.57 -10.10 14.03
C LEU A 292 3.72 -10.33 15.03
N ASN A 293 3.72 -9.62 16.17
CA ASN A 293 4.77 -9.70 17.21
C ASN A 293 4.48 -10.72 18.31
N SER A 294 3.29 -11.36 18.32
CA SER A 294 2.90 -12.36 19.32
C SER A 294 2.81 -13.76 18.69
N PRO A 295 3.94 -14.39 18.34
CA PRO A 295 3.91 -15.71 17.72
C PRO A 295 3.42 -16.75 18.69
N GLY A 296 2.23 -17.29 18.52
CA GLY A 296 1.81 -18.56 19.07
C GLY A 296 0.68 -18.57 20.09
N GLU A 297 0.09 -17.43 20.51
CA GLU A 297 -0.90 -17.47 21.60
C GLU A 297 -2.38 -17.36 21.19
N ARG A 298 -2.72 -17.05 19.95
CA ARG A 298 -4.14 -16.92 19.56
C ARG A 298 -4.42 -17.52 18.19
N ARG A 299 -5.28 -18.54 18.17
CA ARG A 299 -5.94 -19.01 16.96
C ARG A 299 -7.05 -18.03 16.62
N TYR A 300 -6.94 -17.34 15.48
CA TYR A 300 -8.08 -16.67 14.87
C TYR A 300 -9.03 -17.72 14.34
N THR A 301 -10.05 -18.04 15.10
CA THR A 301 -11.19 -18.80 14.58
C THR A 301 -11.84 -17.90 13.53
N ARG A 302 -11.69 -18.25 12.26
CA ARG A 302 -12.53 -17.72 11.20
C ARG A 302 -13.97 -18.08 11.58
N LEU A 303 -14.69 -17.12 12.15
CA LEU A 303 -16.15 -17.28 12.29
C LEU A 303 -16.68 -17.31 10.85
N SER A 304 -17.17 -18.48 10.43
CA SER A 304 -17.94 -18.59 9.18
C SER A 304 -19.15 -17.66 9.30
N VAL A 305 -19.78 -17.30 8.16
CA VAL A 305 -21.02 -16.51 8.18
C VAL A 305 -22.06 -17.19 9.08
N SER A 306 -22.10 -18.52 9.06
CA SER A 306 -22.96 -19.35 9.93
C SER A 306 -22.58 -19.21 11.42
N ASP A 307 -21.28 -19.10 11.75
CA ASP A 307 -20.83 -18.94 13.12
C ASP A 307 -21.13 -17.53 13.65
N LYS A 308 -21.02 -16.50 12.82
CA LYS A 308 -21.42 -15.11 13.15
C LYS A 308 -22.91 -15.02 13.44
N VAL A 309 -23.76 -15.66 12.60
CA VAL A 309 -25.19 -15.72 12.80
C VAL A 309 -25.53 -16.50 14.08
N ARG A 310 -24.83 -17.62 14.34
CA ARG A 310 -25.04 -18.44 15.54
C ARG A 310 -24.64 -17.67 16.80
N LEU A 311 -23.50 -16.93 16.80
CA LEU A 311 -23.10 -16.09 17.92
C LEU A 311 -24.09 -14.94 18.19
N GLN A 312 -24.66 -14.33 17.13
CA GLN A 312 -25.73 -13.34 17.29
C GLN A 312 -27.02 -13.97 17.88
N PHE A 313 -27.35 -15.17 17.42
CA PHE A 313 -28.52 -15.92 17.95
C PHE A 313 -28.30 -16.30 19.43
N ASP A 314 -27.14 -16.85 19.78
CA ASP A 314 -26.80 -17.24 21.15
C ASP A 314 -26.76 -16.03 22.11
N ASN A 315 -26.26 -14.87 21.63
CA ASN A 315 -26.32 -13.62 22.38
C ASN A 315 -27.72 -13.07 22.58
N MET A 316 -28.60 -13.24 21.59
CA MET A 316 -30.03 -12.90 21.71
C MET A 316 -30.73 -13.82 22.72
N VAL A 317 -30.50 -15.14 22.64
CA VAL A 317 -31.11 -16.14 23.49
C VAL A 317 -30.60 -16.01 24.94
N THR A 318 -29.30 -15.78 25.15
CA THR A 318 -28.73 -15.57 26.50
C THR A 318 -29.13 -14.23 27.11
N GLY A 319 -29.26 -13.17 26.25
CA GLY A 319 -29.82 -11.87 26.68
C GLY A 319 -31.27 -11.99 27.14
N THR A 320 -32.09 -12.75 26.43
CA THR A 320 -33.50 -12.99 26.77
C THR A 320 -33.63 -13.83 28.06
N LYS A 321 -32.77 -14.84 28.24
CA LYS A 321 -32.74 -15.61 29.49
C LYS A 321 -32.34 -14.78 30.73
N LYS A 322 -31.39 -13.87 30.61
CA LYS A 322 -31.03 -12.94 31.69
C LYS A 322 -32.18 -11.99 32.05
N THR A 323 -32.95 -11.55 31.08
CA THR A 323 -34.12 -10.68 31.31
C THR A 323 -35.27 -11.43 31.96
N VAL A 324 -35.50 -12.68 31.60
CA VAL A 324 -36.56 -13.54 32.21
C VAL A 324 -36.18 -13.93 33.63
N LEU A 325 -34.91 -14.24 33.92
CA LEU A 325 -34.45 -14.59 35.28
C LEU A 325 -34.50 -13.40 36.25
N LYS A 326 -34.34 -12.15 35.78
CA LYS A 326 -34.54 -10.96 36.60
C LYS A 326 -36.01 -10.62 36.90
N ALA A 327 -36.94 -11.11 36.08
CA ALA A 327 -38.38 -10.86 36.26
C ALA A 327 -39.08 -11.89 37.21
N THR A 328 -38.39 -12.96 37.63
CA THR A 328 -38.96 -14.03 38.47
C THR A 328 -38.43 -14.05 39.91
N GLU A 329 -37.67 -13.07 40.37
CA GLU A 329 -37.34 -12.94 41.81
C GLU A 329 -38.52 -12.30 42.57
N PRO A 330 -39.15 -12.99 43.55
CA PRO A 330 -40.25 -12.43 44.31
C PRO A 330 -39.72 -11.36 45.28
N SER A 331 -40.33 -10.21 45.26
CA SER A 331 -40.10 -9.12 46.23
C SER A 331 -40.31 -9.64 47.66
N LYS A 332 -39.24 -9.83 48.42
CA LYS A 332 -39.36 -9.99 49.89
C LYS A 332 -39.84 -8.66 50.47
N LYS A 333 -41.11 -8.65 50.89
CA LYS A 333 -41.65 -7.63 51.80
C LYS A 333 -40.98 -7.81 53.16
N SER A 334 -40.31 -6.80 53.61
CA SER A 334 -39.89 -6.63 55.02
C SER A 334 -41.11 -6.26 55.86
N SER A 335 -41.36 -7.05 56.90
CA SER A 335 -42.12 -6.64 58.11
C SER A 335 -41.14 -6.07 59.07
#